data_f85f92d3991dbab296cdee2fca9ec50c
#
_entry.id   f85f92d3991dbab296cdee2fca9ec50c
#
_cell.length_a   1.000
_cell.length_b   1.000
_cell.length_c   1.000
_cell.angle_alpha   90.00
_cell.angle_beta   90.00
_cell.angle_gamma   90.00
#
_symmetry.space_group_name_H-M   'P 1'
#
loop_
_entity.id
_entity.type
_entity.pdbx_description
1 polymer ?
#
loop_
_entity_poly.entity_id
_entity_poly.type
_entity_poly.pdbx_seq_one_letter_code
_entity_poly.pdbx_strand_id
1 'polypeptide(L)' 'HYAPRARLILHEVGEPFEAGSMPVLDFSGDAVAVARLLYVYLRDLDARHVAVAHVILPPSIGMGVALRDRLTKAAAGR' A
#
# COMPACT_ATOMS: atom_id res chain seq x y z
N HIS A 1 8.63 -6.77 10.32
CA HIS A 1 8.05 -5.89 9.32
C HIS A 1 7.21 -4.80 9.97
N TYR A 2 6.92 -3.77 9.22
CA TYR A 2 6.19 -2.60 9.71
C TYR A 2 4.73 -2.61 9.25
N ALA A 3 3.82 -2.33 10.17
CA ALA A 3 2.42 -2.16 9.83
C ALA A 3 1.97 -0.79 10.34
N PRO A 4 1.41 0.08 9.48
CA PRO A 4 0.94 1.40 9.92
C PRO A 4 -0.31 1.27 10.77
N ARG A 5 -0.63 2.31 11.53
CA ARG A 5 -1.89 2.39 12.26
C ARG A 5 -3.06 2.60 11.32
N ALA A 6 -2.81 3.25 10.18
CA ALA A 6 -3.84 3.45 9.18
C ALA A 6 -4.36 2.10 8.69
N ARG A 7 -5.67 2.01 8.53
CA ARG A 7 -6.27 0.85 7.89
C ARG A 7 -6.01 0.93 6.39
N LEU A 8 -5.45 -0.13 5.83
CA LEU A 8 -5.16 -0.18 4.40
C LEU A 8 -6.22 -1.02 3.70
N ILE A 9 -6.83 -0.45 2.67
CA ILE A 9 -7.80 -1.15 1.83
C ILE A 9 -7.11 -1.46 0.52
N LEU A 10 -6.87 -2.75 0.26
CA LEU A 10 -6.06 -3.19 -0.87
C LEU A 10 -6.91 -3.42 -2.10
N HIS A 11 -6.40 -3.00 -3.25
CA HIS A 11 -7.07 -3.13 -4.54
C HIS A 11 -6.11 -3.68 -5.57
N GLU A 12 -6.64 -4.43 -6.54
CA GLU A 12 -5.88 -4.85 -7.70
C GLU A 12 -5.85 -3.73 -8.73
N VAL A 13 -4.85 -3.76 -9.62
CA VAL A 13 -4.79 -2.81 -10.73
C VAL A 13 -6.05 -2.93 -11.58
N GLY A 14 -6.69 -1.80 -11.87
CA GLY A 14 -7.88 -1.78 -12.70
C GLY A 14 -9.18 -2.04 -11.95
N GLU A 15 -9.10 -2.40 -10.68
CA GLU A 15 -10.30 -2.59 -9.86
C GLU A 15 -10.95 -1.23 -9.60
N PRO A 16 -12.25 -1.06 -9.92
CA PRO A 16 -12.92 0.22 -9.63
C PRO A 16 -13.17 0.37 -8.13
N PHE A 17 -12.91 1.58 -7.63
CA PHE A 17 -13.23 1.91 -6.25
C PHE A 17 -13.31 3.43 -6.12
N GLU A 18 -13.94 3.88 -5.05
CA GLU A 18 -14.04 5.31 -4.75
C GLU A 18 -13.31 5.60 -3.44
N ALA A 19 -12.28 6.44 -3.54
CA ALA A 19 -11.49 6.81 -2.37
C ALA A 19 -12.09 8.01 -1.61
N GLY A 20 -12.88 8.83 -2.29
CA GLY A 20 -13.36 10.06 -1.70
C GLY A 20 -12.18 10.96 -1.36
N SER A 21 -12.10 11.42 -0.11
CA SER A 21 -10.98 12.24 0.35
C SER A 21 -9.84 11.41 0.95
N MET A 22 -9.96 10.09 0.97
CA MET A 22 -8.92 9.23 1.55
C MET A 22 -7.71 9.14 0.61
N PRO A 23 -6.50 9.08 1.17
CA PRO A 23 -5.30 8.94 0.33
C PRO A 23 -5.30 7.64 -0.46
N VAL A 24 -4.69 7.69 -1.65
CA VAL A 24 -4.49 6.52 -2.49
C VAL A 24 -3.00 6.37 -2.73
N LEU A 25 -2.45 5.22 -2.35
CA LEU A 25 -1.06 4.87 -2.62
C LEU A 25 -1.04 3.89 -3.78
N ASP A 26 -0.56 4.34 -4.93
CA ASP A 26 -0.49 3.49 -6.13
C ASP A 26 0.88 2.86 -6.20
N PHE A 27 0.96 1.58 -5.85
CA PHE A 27 2.21 0.81 -5.90
C PHE A 27 2.28 -0.10 -7.12
N SER A 28 1.49 0.20 -8.17
CA SER A 28 1.49 -0.62 -9.38
C SER A 28 2.56 -0.24 -10.39
N GLY A 29 3.34 0.80 -10.11
CA GLY A 29 4.38 1.28 -11.02
C GLY A 29 5.66 0.46 -10.95
N ASP A 30 6.80 1.13 -11.10
CA ASP A 30 8.11 0.49 -11.09
C ASP A 30 8.35 -0.23 -9.77
N ALA A 31 8.50 -1.55 -9.81
CA ALA A 31 8.66 -2.38 -8.62
C ALA A 31 9.91 -2.01 -7.82
N VAL A 32 10.98 -1.61 -8.48
CA VAL A 32 12.21 -1.22 -7.78
C VAL A 32 11.96 0.05 -6.95
N ALA A 33 11.30 1.04 -7.56
CA ALA A 33 10.98 2.28 -6.86
C ALA A 33 10.02 2.01 -5.71
N VAL A 34 9.01 1.16 -5.92
CA VAL A 34 8.06 0.78 -4.88
C VAL A 34 8.79 0.11 -3.71
N ALA A 35 9.71 -0.82 -4.01
CA ALA A 35 10.45 -1.53 -2.97
C ALA A 35 11.25 -0.56 -2.10
N ARG A 36 11.79 0.50 -2.68
CA ARG A 36 12.56 1.50 -1.94
C ARG A 36 11.70 2.40 -1.07
N LEU A 37 10.52 2.74 -1.55
CA LEU A 37 9.72 3.81 -0.95
C LEU A 37 8.51 3.32 -0.15
N LEU A 38 8.22 2.03 -0.22
CA LEU A 38 7.00 1.47 0.37
C LEU A 38 6.87 1.86 1.85
N TYR A 39 7.89 1.62 2.65
CA TYR A 39 7.84 1.92 4.07
C TYR A 39 7.86 3.41 4.37
N VAL A 40 8.48 4.21 3.49
CA VAL A 40 8.45 5.67 3.62
C VAL A 40 7.01 6.15 3.51
N TYR A 41 6.28 5.66 2.52
CA TYR A 41 4.87 6.05 2.34
C TYR A 41 4.00 5.55 3.48
N LEU A 42 4.21 4.33 3.95
CA LEU A 42 3.40 3.80 5.06
C LEU A 42 3.65 4.60 6.34
N ARG A 43 4.90 4.94 6.63
CA ARG A 43 5.21 5.75 7.79
C ARG A 43 4.67 7.18 7.67
N ASP A 44 4.61 7.70 6.45
CA ASP A 44 4.03 9.02 6.21
C ASP A 44 2.55 9.04 6.59
N LEU A 45 1.82 7.96 6.33
CA LEU A 45 0.42 7.86 6.75
C LEU A 45 0.31 8.05 8.27
N ASP A 46 1.19 7.40 9.03
CA ASP A 46 1.17 7.53 10.48
C ASP A 46 1.54 8.95 10.92
N ALA A 47 2.55 9.54 10.30
CA ALA A 47 2.97 10.89 10.64
C ALA A 47 1.85 11.92 10.41
N ARG A 48 1.00 11.67 9.41
CA ARG A 48 -0.13 12.54 9.11
C ARG A 48 -1.41 12.13 9.82
N HIS A 49 -1.36 11.11 10.66
CA HIS A 49 -2.52 10.59 11.41
C HIS A 49 -3.67 10.19 10.49
N VAL A 50 -3.33 9.57 9.35
CA VAL A 50 -4.32 9.07 8.40
C VAL A 50 -5.00 7.85 9.00
N ALA A 51 -6.33 7.83 9.02
CA ALA A 51 -7.08 6.70 9.58
C ALA A 51 -7.25 5.56 8.57
N VAL A 52 -7.51 5.90 7.32
CA VAL A 52 -7.77 4.92 6.27
C VAL A 52 -7.10 5.39 4.97
N ALA A 53 -6.45 4.46 4.28
CA ALA A 53 -5.84 4.74 2.99
C ALA A 53 -6.12 3.58 2.03
N HIS A 54 -6.29 3.90 0.75
CA HIS A 54 -6.44 2.89 -0.28
C HIS A 54 -5.07 2.61 -0.90
N VAL A 55 -4.81 1.35 -1.20
CA VAL A 55 -3.54 0.92 -1.78
C VAL A 55 -3.83 0.12 -3.04
N ILE A 56 -3.21 0.51 -4.16
CA ILE A 56 -3.26 -0.28 -5.38
C ILE A 56 -2.02 -1.16 -5.37
N LEU A 57 -2.24 -2.48 -5.35
CA LEU A 57 -1.17 -3.46 -5.25
C LEU A 57 -0.37 -3.56 -6.55
N PRO A 58 0.93 -3.86 -6.48
CA PRO A 58 1.68 -4.18 -7.69
C PRO A 58 1.18 -5.49 -8.28
N PRO A 59 1.41 -5.70 -9.59
CA PRO A 59 1.06 -6.98 -10.23
C PRO A 59 1.83 -8.13 -9.58
N SER A 60 1.24 -9.32 -9.59
CA SER A 60 1.82 -10.52 -8.98
C SER A 60 2.87 -11.16 -9.89
N ILE A 61 3.91 -10.39 -10.23
CA ILE A 61 4.99 -10.79 -11.13
C ILE A 61 6.32 -10.32 -10.54
N GLY A 62 7.33 -11.18 -10.54
CA GLY A 62 8.67 -10.81 -10.08
C GLY A 62 8.66 -10.24 -8.67
N MET A 63 9.29 -9.09 -8.49
CA MET A 63 9.33 -8.42 -7.18
C MET A 63 7.95 -8.09 -6.64
N GLY A 64 6.96 -7.95 -7.52
CA GLY A 64 5.60 -7.64 -7.11
C GLY A 64 5.02 -8.66 -6.15
N VAL A 65 5.40 -9.94 -6.30
CA VAL A 65 4.92 -11.00 -5.42
C VAL A 65 5.32 -10.71 -3.97
N ALA A 66 6.57 -10.37 -3.73
CA ALA A 66 7.07 -10.08 -2.39
C ALA A 66 6.48 -8.79 -1.84
N LEU A 67 6.31 -7.78 -2.70
CA LEU A 67 5.73 -6.50 -2.28
C LEU A 67 4.26 -6.67 -1.89
N ARG A 68 3.51 -7.47 -2.65
CA ARG A 68 2.12 -7.78 -2.31
C ARG A 68 2.03 -8.47 -0.94
N ASP A 69 2.96 -9.39 -0.66
CA ASP A 69 2.98 -10.08 0.63
C ASP A 69 3.21 -9.09 1.77
N ARG A 70 4.14 -8.17 1.60
CA ARG A 70 4.42 -7.15 2.61
C ARG A 70 3.21 -6.25 2.85
N LEU A 71 2.54 -5.84 1.77
CA LEU A 71 1.37 -4.98 1.88
C LEU A 71 0.20 -5.72 2.51
N THR A 72 0.01 -6.99 2.17
CA THR A 72 -1.04 -7.80 2.78
C THR A 72 -0.81 -7.92 4.30
N LYS A 73 0.42 -8.14 4.71
CA LYS A 73 0.74 -8.22 6.13
C LYS A 73 0.56 -6.87 6.83
N ALA A 74 0.95 -5.79 6.17
CA ALA A 74 0.75 -4.44 6.71
C ALA A 74 -0.73 -4.12 6.87
N ALA A 75 -1.56 -4.56 5.94
CA ALA A 75 -3.01 -4.35 6.01
C ALA A 75 -3.65 -5.19 7.11
N ALA A 76 -3.09 -6.34 7.40
CA ALA A 76 -3.59 -7.18 8.50
C ALA A 76 -3.29 -6.56 9.88
N GLY A 77 -2.33 -5.66 9.95
CA GLY A 77 -2.05 -4.85 11.13
C GLY A 77 -1.14 -5.49 12.16
N ARG A 78 -0.91 -6.76 12.12
CA ARG A 78 -0.07 -7.41 13.15
C ARG A 78 0.52 -8.68 12.60
#